data_7786dfd57abd54d45c214ddbf0bd9113
#
_entry.id   7786dfd57abd54d45c214ddbf0bd9113
#
_cell.length_a   1.000
_cell.length_b   1.000
_cell.length_c   1.000
_cell.angle_alpha   90.00
_cell.angle_beta   90.00
_cell.angle_gamma   90.00
#
_symmetry.space_group_name_H-M   'P 1'
#
loop_
_entity.id
_entity.type
_entity.pdbx_description
1 polymer ?
#
loop_
_entity_poly.entity_id
_entity_poly.type
_entity_poly.pdbx_seq_one_letter_code
_entity_poly.pdbx_strand_id
1 'polypeptide(L)'
;MLKELTQKYIESFTSKDLDKCAKLFTEDFVLEDPVVKRIEGKEEVLKAIKGIFDSCTTLDFSAKNIYQDNQTTIIEFILKLDDAVLMGTDIIEWEGNKMKELRAYLDIPKG
;
A
#
# COMPACT_ATOMS: atom_id res chain seq x y z
N MET A 1 10.59 -1.61 14.62
CA MET A 1 9.41 -0.73 14.80
C MET A 1 8.73 -0.45 13.47
N LEU A 2 9.41 0.20 12.52
CA LEU A 2 8.75 0.51 11.25
C LEU A 2 8.47 -0.72 10.41
N LYS A 3 9.32 -1.75 10.48
CA LYS A 3 9.03 -3.00 9.76
C LYS A 3 7.75 -3.65 10.29
N GLU A 4 7.53 -3.59 11.59
CA GLU A 4 6.32 -4.15 12.20
C GLU A 4 5.08 -3.36 11.81
N LEU A 5 5.19 -2.04 11.74
CA LEU A 5 4.09 -1.19 11.27
C LEU A 5 3.82 -1.43 9.79
N THR A 6 4.88 -1.66 9.00
CA THR A 6 4.74 -2.02 7.59
C THR A 6 3.99 -3.35 7.44
N GLN A 7 4.30 -4.32 8.30
CA GLN A 7 3.57 -5.60 8.29
C GLN A 7 2.09 -5.40 8.66
N LYS A 8 1.80 -4.49 9.57
CA LYS A 8 0.41 -4.16 9.92
C LYS A 8 -0.33 -3.56 8.71
N TYR A 9 0.34 -2.72 7.95
CA TYR A 9 -0.24 -2.17 6.72
C TYR A 9 -0.57 -3.29 5.74
N ILE A 10 0.37 -4.22 5.55
CA ILE A 10 0.18 -5.36 4.66
C ILE A 10 -1.05 -6.19 5.09
N GLU A 11 -1.15 -6.50 6.37
CA GLU A 11 -2.26 -7.27 6.91
C GLU A 11 -3.59 -6.54 6.77
N SER A 12 -3.58 -5.23 7.02
CA SER A 12 -4.78 -4.41 6.90
C SER A 12 -5.27 -4.36 5.45
N PHE A 13 -4.33 -4.25 4.52
CA PHE A 13 -4.65 -4.23 3.09
C PHE A 13 -5.20 -5.58 2.63
N THR A 14 -4.53 -6.66 3.02
CA THR A 14 -4.96 -8.02 2.66
C THR A 14 -6.36 -8.33 3.18
N SER A 15 -6.68 -7.85 4.38
CA SER A 15 -8.01 -8.09 4.96
C SER A 15 -9.06 -7.10 4.45
N LYS A 16 -8.69 -6.20 3.54
CA LYS A 16 -9.57 -5.14 3.03
C LYS A 16 -10.15 -4.28 4.14
N ASP A 17 -9.35 -4.04 5.20
CA ASP A 17 -9.79 -3.26 6.34
C ASP A 17 -9.38 -1.81 6.15
N LEU A 18 -10.28 -1.03 5.55
CA LEU A 18 -10.02 0.36 5.22
C LEU A 18 -9.75 1.20 6.47
N ASP A 19 -10.46 0.94 7.55
CA ASP A 19 -10.29 1.68 8.80
C ASP A 19 -8.92 1.45 9.40
N LYS A 20 -8.42 0.23 9.38
CA LYS A 20 -7.07 -0.06 9.88
C LYS A 20 -6.00 0.58 9.01
N CYS A 21 -6.19 0.58 7.68
CA CYS A 21 -5.29 1.29 6.79
C CYS A 21 -5.28 2.78 7.14
N ALA A 22 -6.48 3.36 7.32
CA ALA A 22 -6.61 4.79 7.61
C ALA A 22 -5.85 5.20 8.87
N LYS A 23 -5.85 4.36 9.88
CA LYS A 23 -5.16 4.66 11.14
C LYS A 23 -3.65 4.77 10.99
N LEU A 24 -3.10 4.21 9.92
CA LEU A 24 -1.66 4.26 9.66
C LEU A 24 -1.24 5.48 8.86
N PHE A 25 -2.18 6.24 8.31
CA PHE A 25 -1.88 7.35 7.39
C PHE A 25 -1.90 8.71 8.10
N THR A 26 -0.97 9.60 7.70
CA THR A 26 -1.08 11.02 8.09
C THR A 26 -2.24 11.65 7.32
N GLU A 27 -2.72 12.81 7.81
CA GLU A 27 -3.83 13.51 7.13
C GLU A 27 -3.45 13.95 5.73
N ASP A 28 -2.18 14.27 5.50
CA ASP A 28 -1.68 14.69 4.19
C ASP A 28 -1.03 13.55 3.42
N PHE A 29 -1.37 12.31 3.76
CA PHE A 29 -0.80 11.12 3.13
C PHE A 29 -0.92 11.18 1.61
N VAL A 30 0.13 10.74 0.92
CA VAL A 30 0.22 10.76 -0.54
C VAL A 30 0.42 9.33 -1.04
N LEU A 31 -0.34 8.97 -2.07
CA LEU A 31 -0.17 7.71 -2.77
C LEU A 31 0.21 7.99 -4.22
N GLU A 32 1.23 7.31 -4.70
CA GLU A 32 1.64 7.42 -6.10
C GLU A 32 1.83 6.02 -6.66
N ASP A 33 1.20 5.72 -7.81
CA ASP A 33 1.41 4.45 -8.49
C ASP A 33 1.20 4.62 -10.00
N PRO A 34 1.53 3.59 -10.82
CA PRO A 34 1.45 3.73 -12.26
C PRO A 34 0.04 3.94 -12.82
N VAL A 35 -0.99 3.53 -12.10
CA VAL A 35 -2.38 3.59 -12.56
C VAL A 35 -3.04 4.90 -12.15
N VAL A 36 -3.08 5.16 -10.83
CA VAL A 36 -3.78 6.34 -10.31
C VAL A 36 -2.91 7.59 -10.32
N LYS A 37 -1.64 7.44 -10.62
CA LYS A 37 -0.64 8.50 -10.61
C LYS A 37 -0.46 9.01 -9.19
N ARG A 38 -0.55 10.32 -8.95
CA ARG A 38 -0.31 10.89 -7.63
C ARG A 38 -1.61 11.39 -7.05
N ILE A 39 -1.96 10.89 -5.86
CA ILE A 39 -3.15 11.29 -5.13
C ILE A 39 -2.69 11.87 -3.80
N GLU A 40 -3.13 13.07 -3.48
CA GLU A 40 -2.73 13.77 -2.27
C GLU A 40 -3.90 13.89 -1.30
N GLY A 41 -3.62 13.62 -0.03
CA GLY A 41 -4.60 13.72 1.04
C GLY A 41 -5.18 12.36 1.41
N LYS A 42 -5.24 12.12 2.73
CA LYS A 42 -5.71 10.84 3.26
C LYS A 42 -7.09 10.44 2.75
N GLU A 43 -8.02 11.40 2.72
CA GLU A 43 -9.38 11.12 2.32
C GLU A 43 -9.47 10.64 0.87
N GLU A 44 -8.74 11.31 -0.04
CA GLU A 44 -8.75 10.95 -1.45
C GLU A 44 -8.04 9.62 -1.68
N VAL A 45 -6.95 9.36 -0.93
CA VAL A 45 -6.26 8.08 -1.02
C VAL A 45 -7.16 6.94 -0.56
N LEU A 46 -7.92 7.15 0.52
CA LEU A 46 -8.83 6.11 1.02
C LEU A 46 -9.92 5.78 0.01
N LYS A 47 -10.41 6.77 -0.75
CA LYS A 47 -11.35 6.51 -1.82
C LYS A 47 -10.75 5.63 -2.91
N ALA A 48 -9.50 5.89 -3.27
CA ALA A 48 -8.80 5.09 -4.27
C ALA A 48 -8.59 3.66 -3.79
N ILE A 49 -8.18 3.48 -2.53
CA ILE A 49 -7.97 2.15 -1.95
C ILE A 49 -9.31 1.39 -1.88
N LYS A 50 -10.38 2.07 -1.49
CA LYS A 50 -11.70 1.45 -1.45
C LYS A 50 -12.10 0.96 -2.85
N GLY A 51 -11.78 1.73 -3.88
CA GLY A 51 -12.02 1.33 -5.26
C GLY A 51 -11.30 0.03 -5.60
N ILE A 52 -10.06 -0.11 -5.15
CA ILE A 52 -9.29 -1.34 -5.35
C ILE A 52 -9.97 -2.51 -4.61
N PHE A 53 -10.34 -2.30 -3.35
CA PHE A 53 -11.00 -3.34 -2.55
C PHE A 53 -12.31 -3.80 -3.19
N ASP A 54 -13.07 -2.86 -3.74
CA ASP A 54 -14.37 -3.16 -4.36
C ASP A 54 -14.22 -3.80 -5.74
N SER A 55 -13.06 -3.67 -6.36
CA SER A 55 -12.84 -4.15 -7.74
C SER A 55 -12.50 -5.64 -7.81
N CYS A 56 -12.27 -6.29 -6.69
CA CYS A 56 -11.88 -7.70 -6.66
C CYS A 56 -12.64 -8.45 -5.57
N THR A 57 -12.86 -9.73 -5.79
CA THR A 57 -13.49 -10.60 -4.81
C THR A 57 -12.46 -11.06 -3.78
N THR A 58 -11.29 -11.49 -4.26
CA THR A 58 -10.20 -11.92 -3.39
C THR A 58 -8.99 -11.02 -3.59
N LEU A 59 -8.35 -10.70 -2.48
CA LEU A 59 -7.15 -9.88 -2.47
C LEU A 59 -6.15 -10.49 -1.51
N ASP A 60 -4.93 -10.72 -1.98
CA ASP A 60 -3.84 -11.21 -1.14
C ASP A 60 -2.60 -10.37 -1.42
N PHE A 61 -2.20 -9.60 -0.43
CA PHE A 61 -1.03 -8.72 -0.50
C PHE A 61 0.00 -9.29 0.47
N SER A 62 1.13 -9.73 -0.05
CA SER A 62 2.16 -10.36 0.78
C SER A 62 3.54 -9.83 0.44
N ALA A 63 4.41 -9.81 1.44
CA ALA A 63 5.77 -9.35 1.28
C ALA A 63 6.69 -10.54 1.05
N LYS A 64 7.54 -10.43 0.03
CA LYS A 64 8.69 -11.33 -0.11
C LYS A 64 9.77 -10.88 0.85
N ASN A 65 9.99 -9.58 0.93
CA ASN A 65 10.97 -8.96 1.82
C ASN A 65 10.50 -7.58 2.24
N ILE A 66 10.90 -7.16 3.44
CA ILE A 66 10.67 -5.81 3.94
C ILE A 66 12.03 -5.27 4.37
N TYR A 67 12.41 -4.13 3.81
CA TYR A 67 13.67 -3.46 4.13
C TYR A 67 13.40 -2.13 4.81
N GLN A 68 14.35 -1.67 5.60
CA GLN A 68 14.22 -0.37 6.26
C GLN A 68 15.54 0.39 6.15
N ASP A 69 15.42 1.67 5.84
CA ASP A 69 16.52 2.62 5.86
C ASP A 69 16.01 3.91 6.49
N ASN A 70 16.47 4.21 7.71
CA ASN A 70 16.00 5.36 8.50
C ASN A 70 14.47 5.34 8.64
N GLN A 71 13.78 6.35 8.15
CA GLN A 71 12.32 6.46 8.23
C GLN A 71 11.62 5.96 6.96
N THR A 72 12.32 5.14 6.19
CA THR A 72 11.77 4.59 4.94
C THR A 72 11.74 3.07 5.05
N THR A 73 10.59 2.46 4.71
CA THR A 73 10.53 1.01 4.54
C THR A 73 10.21 0.70 3.09
N ILE A 74 10.69 -0.46 2.64
CA ILE A 74 10.51 -0.92 1.27
C ILE A 74 9.93 -2.32 1.33
N ILE A 75 8.83 -2.53 0.63
CA ILE A 75 8.20 -3.85 0.53
C ILE A 75 8.43 -4.38 -0.88
N GLU A 76 9.07 -5.54 -0.96
CA GLU A 76 9.08 -6.32 -2.20
C GLU A 76 7.88 -7.26 -2.10
N PHE A 77 6.87 -7.06 -2.93
CA PHE A 77 5.57 -7.69 -2.70
C PHE A 77 5.06 -8.51 -3.88
N ILE A 78 4.09 -9.38 -3.55
CA ILE A 78 3.23 -10.05 -4.51
C ILE A 78 1.81 -9.66 -4.16
N LEU A 79 1.08 -9.15 -5.14
CA LEU A 79 -0.32 -8.74 -4.96
C LEU A 79 -1.19 -9.58 -5.88
N LYS A 80 -2.10 -10.33 -5.30
CA LYS A 80 -3.04 -11.15 -6.05
C LYS A 80 -4.43 -10.52 -5.96
N LEU A 81 -4.99 -10.22 -7.12
CA LEU A 81 -6.34 -9.66 -7.23
C LEU A 81 -7.14 -10.63 -8.10
N ASP A 82 -7.95 -11.47 -7.46
CA ASP A 82 -8.65 -12.56 -8.14
C ASP A 82 -7.63 -13.42 -8.89
N ASP A 83 -7.68 -13.45 -10.22
CA ASP A 83 -6.76 -14.27 -11.03
C ASP A 83 -5.49 -13.53 -11.45
N ALA A 84 -5.42 -12.22 -11.19
CA ALA A 84 -4.26 -11.42 -11.57
C ALA A 84 -3.18 -11.51 -10.50
N VAL A 85 -1.93 -11.67 -10.92
CA VAL A 85 -0.78 -11.68 -10.02
C VAL A 85 0.14 -10.54 -10.42
N LEU A 86 0.32 -9.59 -9.51
CA LEU A 86 1.18 -8.43 -9.73
C LEU A 86 2.35 -8.49 -8.78
N MET A 87 3.52 -8.13 -9.27
CA MET A 87 4.72 -8.06 -8.44
C MET A 87 5.25 -6.64 -8.49
N GLY A 88 5.83 -6.21 -7.39
CA GLY A 88 6.38 -4.87 -7.36
C GLY A 88 7.04 -4.52 -6.06
N THR A 89 7.25 -3.22 -5.90
CA THR A 89 7.92 -2.62 -4.76
C THR A 89 7.15 -1.40 -4.31
N ASP A 90 6.88 -1.33 -3.01
CA ASP A 90 6.33 -0.13 -2.38
C ASP A 90 7.43 0.54 -1.58
N ILE A 91 7.58 1.84 -1.75
CA ILE A 91 8.48 2.66 -0.92
C ILE A 91 7.61 3.51 -0.02
N ILE A 92 7.73 3.33 1.29
CA ILE A 92 6.91 4.02 2.28
C ILE A 92 7.78 4.97 3.09
N GLU A 93 7.41 6.26 3.07
CA GLU A 93 8.05 7.26 3.92
C GLU A 93 7.20 7.42 5.17
N TRP A 94 7.84 7.34 6.34
CA TRP A 94 7.16 7.39 7.63
C TRP A 94 7.41 8.72 8.32
N GLU A 95 6.41 9.18 9.06
CA GLU A 95 6.54 10.31 9.97
C GLU A 95 6.08 9.82 11.33
N GLY A 96 7.04 9.56 12.21
CA GLY A 96 6.74 8.86 13.45
C GLY A 96 6.17 7.48 13.16
N ASN A 97 4.99 7.20 13.68
CA ASN A 97 4.32 5.92 13.49
C ASN A 97 3.27 5.95 12.37
N LYS A 98 3.27 7.01 11.56
CA LYS A 98 2.29 7.17 10.48
C LYS A 98 2.98 7.19 9.14
N MET A 99 2.30 6.65 8.13
CA MET A 99 2.76 6.67 6.75
C MET A 99 2.47 8.06 6.17
N LYS A 100 3.50 8.71 5.67
CA LYS A 100 3.40 10.03 5.06
C LYS A 100 3.24 9.95 3.55
N GLU A 101 3.91 8.97 2.94
CA GLU A 101 3.85 8.80 1.48
C GLU A 101 4.14 7.35 1.14
N LEU A 102 3.44 6.85 0.12
CA LEU A 102 3.70 5.53 -0.44
C LEU A 102 3.83 5.68 -1.95
N ARG A 103 4.97 5.23 -2.48
CA ARG A 103 5.22 5.20 -3.92
C ARG A 103 5.30 3.75 -4.36
N ALA A 104 4.42 3.34 -5.24
CA ALA A 104 4.35 1.96 -5.71
C ALA A 104 4.92 1.84 -7.13
N TYR A 105 5.73 0.83 -7.32
CA TYR A 105 6.30 0.48 -8.63
C TYR A 105 5.97 -0.97 -8.87
N LEU A 106 5.08 -1.24 -9.82
CA LEU A 106 4.64 -2.61 -10.05
C LEU A 106 4.46 -2.90 -11.53
N ASP A 107 4.61 -4.18 -11.87
CA ASP A 107 4.35 -4.67 -13.21
C ASP A 107 2.85 -4.80 -13.39
N ILE A 108 2.32 -4.05 -14.35
CA ILE A 108 0.91 -4.14 -14.69
C ILE A 108 0.80 -4.96 -15.96
N PRO A 109 0.00 -6.03 -15.96
CA PRO A 109 -0.16 -6.83 -17.17
C PRO A 109 -0.67 -5.98 -18.33
N LYS A 110 -0.01 -6.10 -19.45
CA LYS A 110 -0.43 -5.43 -20.67
C LYS A 110 -1.44 -6.34 -21.36
N GLY A 111 -2.62 -5.84 -21.53
CA GLY A 111 -3.57 -6.72 -22.13
C GLY A 111 -4.86 -6.28 -22.38
#